data_0ab961affa8e084eb75474d369e6d70e
#
_entry.id   0ab961affa8e084eb75474d369e6d70e
#
_cell.length_a   1.000
_cell.length_b   1.000
_cell.length_c   1.000
_cell.angle_alpha   90.00
_cell.angle_beta   90.00
_cell.angle_gamma   90.00
#
_symmetry.space_group_name_H-M   'P 1'
#
loop_
_entity.id
_entity.type
_entity.pdbx_description
1 polymer ?
#
loop_
_entity_poly.entity_id
_entity_poly.type
_entity_poly.pdbx_seq_one_letter_code
_entity_poly.pdbx_strand_id
1 'polypeptide(L)'
;MGNNPYSPHTEADRAAMLERVGVRDIDELLGAIPNDARHPKLGIGPGLSELEAQAHLERIAKLNTTAGSGPFFIGGSIQRRYIPAAVPVLALRGEFLTAYTPYQPEVSQGTLQATFEYQSLMAELLAMEVVNSSMYDGSSATAEAAFMAVRVTGRHKVIVATEVDFTYRRTLRTYGRGPELEIIEVPTAKLASSAEGAACLIVQHPDAFGSLVDVRQIADAAHAAGALCVQVTEPHANALLEPPGALGVDIAVGEGQPLGITMSYGGPHLGIFACRESLVRQMPGRIAGQTLDANGTRGFVNTLQTREQHIRREKATSNICTNEALAAITAAVYLSLLGPEGLRAAARAGVARAHKLANRLAALPGCAIANDGPFFDRFTLRTEMGGWDLRNALIALGIQVEATASHYYAGAKQTGKEPAQANAKPYVGGRREGRDDVIVQCTELTTEADADALVDAVAQLTRSGETVAAR
;
A
#
# COMPACT_ATOMS: atom_id res chain seq x y z
N MET A 1 -33.10 24.86 -21.68
CA MET A 1 -31.89 24.22 -21.11
C MET A 1 -30.74 25.20 -21.25
N GLY A 2 -30.05 25.53 -20.17
CA GLY A 2 -28.92 26.47 -20.22
C GLY A 2 -27.80 25.92 -21.12
N ASN A 3 -27.04 26.82 -21.77
CA ASN A 3 -25.87 26.45 -22.55
C ASN A 3 -24.91 25.60 -21.68
N ASN A 4 -24.82 24.33 -21.97
CA ASN A 4 -23.82 23.48 -21.33
C ASN A 4 -22.45 23.81 -21.94
N PRO A 5 -21.49 24.37 -21.19
CA PRO A 5 -20.20 24.79 -21.74
C PRO A 5 -19.35 23.62 -22.29
N TYR A 6 -19.73 22.38 -21.93
CA TYR A 6 -19.05 21.17 -22.42
C TYR A 6 -19.74 20.56 -23.64
N SER A 7 -20.85 21.12 -24.13
CA SER A 7 -21.53 20.66 -25.35
C SER A 7 -21.34 21.70 -26.46
N PRO A 8 -20.63 21.38 -27.55
CA PRO A 8 -20.42 22.33 -28.65
C PRO A 8 -21.66 22.53 -29.54
N HIS A 9 -22.69 21.69 -29.34
CA HIS A 9 -23.88 21.72 -30.21
C HIS A 9 -24.84 22.84 -29.81
N THR A 10 -25.21 23.67 -30.80
CA THR A 10 -26.25 24.70 -30.67
C THR A 10 -27.64 24.07 -30.77
N GLU A 11 -28.70 24.85 -30.47
CA GLU A 11 -30.08 24.40 -30.67
C GLU A 11 -30.38 24.16 -32.17
N ALA A 12 -29.76 24.95 -33.09
CA ALA A 12 -29.89 24.70 -34.52
C ALA A 12 -29.23 23.38 -34.94
N ASP A 13 -28.06 23.05 -34.38
CA ASP A 13 -27.38 21.78 -34.67
C ASP A 13 -28.24 20.60 -34.17
N ARG A 14 -28.84 20.73 -32.98
CA ARG A 14 -29.74 19.71 -32.42
C ARG A 14 -30.97 19.50 -33.29
N ALA A 15 -31.59 20.59 -33.74
CA ALA A 15 -32.77 20.54 -34.63
C ALA A 15 -32.40 19.81 -35.94
N ALA A 16 -31.29 20.15 -36.57
CA ALA A 16 -30.82 19.52 -37.80
C ALA A 16 -30.51 17.99 -37.58
N MET A 17 -29.92 17.64 -36.42
CA MET A 17 -29.69 16.24 -36.06
C MET A 17 -31.00 15.45 -35.88
N LEU A 18 -31.97 16.00 -35.16
CA LEU A 18 -33.27 15.37 -34.93
C LEU A 18 -34.03 15.20 -36.25
N GLU A 19 -34.04 16.20 -37.12
CA GLU A 19 -34.58 16.11 -38.47
C GLU A 19 -33.90 14.99 -39.28
N ARG A 20 -32.59 14.90 -39.24
CA ARG A 20 -31.82 13.88 -39.95
C ARG A 20 -32.10 12.47 -39.45
N VAL A 21 -32.34 12.32 -38.13
CA VAL A 21 -32.76 11.02 -37.51
C VAL A 21 -34.23 10.71 -37.79
N GLY A 22 -35.06 11.72 -38.05
CA GLY A 22 -36.49 11.57 -38.34
C GLY A 22 -37.35 11.55 -37.08
N VAL A 23 -36.91 12.21 -35.99
CA VAL A 23 -37.68 12.35 -34.74
C VAL A 23 -37.89 13.83 -34.40
N ARG A 24 -38.91 14.14 -33.63
CA ARG A 24 -39.27 15.51 -33.27
C ARG A 24 -38.43 16.03 -32.09
N ASP A 25 -38.10 15.15 -31.18
CA ASP A 25 -37.37 15.47 -29.95
C ASP A 25 -36.55 14.26 -29.44
N ILE A 26 -35.75 14.50 -28.42
CA ILE A 26 -34.91 13.46 -27.81
C ILE A 26 -35.75 12.40 -27.09
N ASP A 27 -36.93 12.77 -26.59
CA ASP A 27 -37.79 11.82 -25.86
C ASP A 27 -38.36 10.72 -26.79
N GLU A 28 -38.50 11.01 -28.08
CA GLU A 28 -38.84 9.97 -29.05
C GLU A 28 -37.75 8.88 -29.20
N LEU A 29 -36.48 9.30 -29.02
CA LEU A 29 -35.35 8.33 -29.03
C LEU A 29 -35.38 7.40 -27.81
N LEU A 30 -35.98 7.85 -26.71
CA LEU A 30 -36.13 7.09 -25.47
C LEU A 30 -37.38 6.17 -25.47
N GLY A 31 -38.02 5.98 -26.63
CA GLY A 31 -39.27 5.21 -26.77
C GLY A 31 -39.23 3.77 -26.23
N ALA A 32 -38.06 3.16 -26.17
CA ALA A 32 -37.87 1.83 -25.60
C ALA A 32 -37.87 1.80 -24.05
N ILE A 33 -37.74 2.98 -23.40
CA ILE A 33 -37.75 3.11 -21.93
C ILE A 33 -39.19 3.27 -21.47
N PRO A 34 -39.68 2.50 -20.48
CA PRO A 34 -41.01 2.70 -19.90
C PRO A 34 -41.23 4.12 -19.38
N ASN A 35 -42.44 4.67 -19.53
CA ASN A 35 -42.71 6.06 -19.19
C ASN A 35 -42.48 6.39 -17.72
N ASP A 36 -42.70 5.47 -16.80
CA ASP A 36 -42.49 5.60 -15.38
C ASP A 36 -41.01 5.62 -15.00
N ALA A 37 -40.14 5.10 -15.86
CA ALA A 37 -38.68 5.11 -15.70
C ALA A 37 -38.01 6.27 -16.45
N ARG A 38 -38.76 7.03 -17.29
CA ARG A 38 -38.23 8.22 -17.95
C ARG A 38 -38.27 9.41 -16.99
N HIS A 39 -37.20 10.22 -17.02
CA HIS A 39 -37.13 11.47 -16.26
C HIS A 39 -37.51 11.32 -14.78
N PRO A 40 -36.91 10.38 -14.05
CA PRO A 40 -37.25 10.15 -12.65
C PRO A 40 -37.04 11.43 -11.84
N LYS A 41 -37.99 11.74 -10.94
CA LYS A 41 -37.78 12.84 -9.98
C LYS A 41 -36.69 12.45 -9.00
N LEU A 42 -35.52 13.04 -9.15
CA LEU A 42 -34.42 12.86 -8.22
C LEU A 42 -34.74 13.65 -6.93
N GLY A 43 -34.75 12.96 -5.80
CA GLY A 43 -34.96 13.58 -4.47
C GLY A 43 -33.75 14.37 -3.95
N ILE A 44 -32.88 14.84 -4.86
CA ILE A 44 -31.73 15.70 -4.58
C ILE A 44 -32.13 17.17 -4.77
N GLY A 45 -31.66 18.03 -3.90
CA GLY A 45 -31.87 19.48 -4.02
C GLY A 45 -31.19 20.10 -5.25
N PRO A 46 -31.34 21.41 -5.47
CA PRO A 46 -30.57 22.09 -6.51
C PRO A 46 -29.09 21.96 -6.29
N GLY A 47 -28.31 21.97 -7.36
CA GLY A 47 -26.84 21.93 -7.30
C GLY A 47 -26.31 23.15 -6.54
N LEU A 48 -25.26 22.95 -5.78
CA LEU A 48 -24.50 24.03 -5.14
C LEU A 48 -23.63 24.72 -6.19
N SER A 49 -23.35 26.01 -5.98
CA SER A 49 -22.27 26.67 -6.69
C SER A 49 -20.92 26.10 -6.25
N GLU A 50 -19.87 26.29 -7.05
CA GLU A 50 -18.51 25.84 -6.71
C GLU A 50 -18.07 26.39 -5.34
N LEU A 51 -18.30 27.69 -5.08
CA LEU A 51 -17.98 28.33 -3.80
C LEU A 51 -18.71 27.67 -2.62
N GLU A 52 -19.99 27.37 -2.77
CA GLU A 52 -20.78 26.72 -1.70
C GLU A 52 -20.34 25.26 -1.50
N ALA A 53 -20.05 24.54 -2.57
CA ALA A 53 -19.55 23.17 -2.51
C ALA A 53 -18.18 23.11 -1.82
N GLN A 54 -17.27 24.01 -2.18
CA GLN A 54 -15.95 24.12 -1.55
C GLN A 54 -16.07 24.41 -0.05
N ALA A 55 -16.84 25.44 0.34
CA ALA A 55 -17.05 25.80 1.73
C ALA A 55 -17.69 24.66 2.54
N HIS A 56 -18.61 23.90 1.92
CA HIS A 56 -19.21 22.73 2.54
C HIS A 56 -18.19 21.61 2.80
N LEU A 57 -17.38 21.26 1.80
CA LEU A 57 -16.36 20.22 1.91
C LEU A 57 -15.24 20.61 2.89
N GLU A 58 -14.80 21.86 2.88
CA GLU A 58 -13.81 22.37 3.85
C GLU A 58 -14.31 22.25 5.30
N ARG A 59 -15.60 22.55 5.54
CA ARG A 59 -16.21 22.37 6.87
C ARG A 59 -16.18 20.91 7.31
N ILE A 60 -16.49 19.99 6.42
CA ILE A 60 -16.43 18.55 6.70
C ILE A 60 -14.97 18.11 6.91
N ALA A 61 -14.04 18.56 6.07
CA ALA A 61 -12.61 18.23 6.18
C ALA A 61 -12.01 18.64 7.55
N LYS A 62 -12.45 19.78 8.11
CA LYS A 62 -12.03 20.26 9.45
C LYS A 62 -12.45 19.35 10.61
N LEU A 63 -13.35 18.40 10.40
CA LEU A 63 -13.72 17.38 11.41
C LEU A 63 -12.70 16.26 11.51
N ASN A 64 -11.77 16.15 10.55
CA ASN A 64 -10.76 15.12 10.54
C ASN A 64 -9.52 15.55 11.34
N THR A 65 -8.91 14.60 12.03
CA THR A 65 -7.56 14.74 12.58
C THR A 65 -6.58 14.18 11.55
N THR A 66 -5.73 15.05 11.03
CA THR A 66 -4.74 14.69 10.00
C THR A 66 -3.37 14.39 10.61
N ALA A 67 -2.48 13.77 9.82
CA ALA A 67 -1.08 13.55 10.22
C ALA A 67 -0.30 14.85 10.50
N GLY A 68 -0.82 16.01 10.06
CA GLY A 68 -0.24 17.33 10.34
C GLY A 68 -0.82 18.04 11.56
N SER A 69 -1.82 17.46 12.23
CA SER A 69 -2.54 18.12 13.33
C SER A 69 -1.81 18.09 14.69
N GLY A 70 -0.76 17.27 14.82
CA GLY A 70 0.01 17.10 16.05
C GLY A 70 1.08 16.04 15.92
N PRO A 71 1.70 15.61 17.03
CA PRO A 71 2.67 14.52 17.02
C PRO A 71 2.10 13.24 16.42
N PHE A 72 2.80 12.69 15.42
CA PHE A 72 2.31 11.60 14.60
C PHE A 72 3.35 10.49 14.51
N PHE A 73 3.02 9.32 15.07
CA PHE A 73 3.87 8.14 15.15
C PHE A 73 3.21 6.90 14.54
N ILE A 74 2.12 7.09 13.77
CA ILE A 74 1.51 6.00 13.01
C ILE A 74 2.38 5.69 11.80
N GLY A 75 2.53 4.41 11.50
CA GLY A 75 3.33 3.94 10.38
C GLY A 75 2.76 2.66 9.76
N GLY A 76 3.63 1.75 9.44
CA GLY A 76 3.27 0.52 8.76
C GLY A 76 3.60 0.57 7.29
N SER A 77 2.72 0.03 6.46
CA SER A 77 2.87 0.10 5.01
C SER A 77 2.67 1.53 4.49
N ILE A 78 1.79 2.30 5.13
CA ILE A 78 1.55 3.72 4.81
C ILE A 78 2.29 4.59 5.82
N GLN A 79 3.08 5.55 5.32
CA GLN A 79 3.98 6.33 6.16
C GLN A 79 3.94 7.81 5.79
N ARG A 80 4.09 8.67 6.81
CA ARG A 80 4.31 10.09 6.61
C ARG A 80 5.79 10.33 6.36
N ARG A 81 6.17 10.60 5.10
CA ARG A 81 7.54 10.89 4.69
C ARG A 81 7.65 12.30 4.10
N TYR A 82 8.85 12.85 4.07
CA TYR A 82 9.11 14.12 3.41
C TYR A 82 9.02 13.96 1.89
N ILE A 83 8.23 14.82 1.27
CA ILE A 83 8.05 14.87 -0.19
C ILE A 83 8.64 16.19 -0.67
N PRO A 84 9.75 16.17 -1.44
CA PRO A 84 10.30 17.38 -2.05
C PRO A 84 9.26 18.10 -2.91
N ALA A 85 9.22 19.44 -2.82
CA ALA A 85 8.21 20.25 -3.52
C ALA A 85 8.19 20.03 -5.05
N ALA A 86 9.32 19.65 -5.65
CA ALA A 86 9.40 19.36 -7.07
C ALA A 86 8.65 18.06 -7.48
N VAL A 87 8.47 17.12 -6.56
CA VAL A 87 7.81 15.82 -6.87
C VAL A 87 6.38 16.02 -7.38
N PRO A 88 5.46 16.66 -6.65
CA PRO A 88 4.11 16.87 -7.17
C PRO A 88 4.07 17.79 -8.40
N VAL A 89 4.96 18.79 -8.49
CA VAL A 89 5.02 19.69 -9.64
C VAL A 89 5.37 18.94 -10.93
N LEU A 90 6.32 18.01 -10.86
CA LEU A 90 6.73 17.21 -12.02
C LEU A 90 5.72 16.10 -12.34
N ALA A 91 5.22 15.39 -11.31
CA ALA A 91 4.27 14.28 -11.50
C ALA A 91 2.91 14.75 -12.04
N LEU A 92 2.47 15.97 -11.68
CA LEU A 92 1.19 16.53 -12.11
C LEU A 92 1.26 17.32 -13.42
N ARG A 93 2.38 17.24 -14.15
CA ARG A 93 2.43 17.79 -15.51
C ARG A 93 1.41 17.11 -16.40
N GLY A 94 0.79 17.87 -17.31
CA GLY A 94 -0.27 17.37 -18.20
C GLY A 94 0.13 16.12 -18.99
N GLU A 95 1.41 16.01 -19.36
CA GLU A 95 1.96 14.88 -20.11
C GLU A 95 1.86 13.54 -19.34
N PHE A 96 1.96 13.58 -18.01
CA PHE A 96 1.80 12.40 -17.14
C PHE A 96 0.39 12.28 -16.59
N LEU A 97 -0.19 13.39 -16.11
CA LEU A 97 -1.51 13.40 -15.45
C LEU A 97 -2.62 12.91 -16.37
N THR A 98 -2.59 13.28 -17.65
CA THR A 98 -3.63 12.90 -18.62
C THR A 98 -3.36 11.58 -19.31
N ALA A 99 -2.17 10.97 -19.12
CA ALA A 99 -1.87 9.66 -19.67
C ALA A 99 -2.69 8.59 -18.96
N TYR A 100 -3.28 7.68 -19.77
CA TYR A 100 -3.92 6.48 -19.26
C TYR A 100 -2.97 5.28 -19.44
N THR A 101 -3.39 4.26 -20.13
CA THR A 101 -2.53 3.11 -20.42
C THR A 101 -1.78 3.36 -21.74
N PRO A 102 -0.46 3.18 -21.78
CA PRO A 102 0.34 3.38 -23.00
C PRO A 102 0.21 2.19 -23.95
N TYR A 103 -0.97 1.96 -24.53
CA TYR A 103 -1.23 0.85 -25.45
C TYR A 103 -0.50 1.00 -26.78
N GLN A 104 -0.41 2.23 -27.29
CA GLN A 104 0.26 2.54 -28.55
C GLN A 104 1.65 3.11 -28.26
N PRO A 105 2.72 2.31 -28.40
CA PRO A 105 4.07 2.77 -28.10
C PRO A 105 4.47 4.03 -28.89
N GLU A 106 3.99 4.14 -30.13
CA GLU A 106 4.35 5.20 -31.05
C GLU A 106 4.02 6.61 -30.53
N VAL A 107 2.96 6.73 -29.71
CA VAL A 107 2.51 8.01 -29.13
C VAL A 107 2.72 8.09 -27.62
N SER A 108 3.33 7.08 -27.02
CA SER A 108 3.47 6.94 -25.55
C SER A 108 4.92 6.75 -25.09
N GLN A 109 5.90 7.12 -25.91
CA GLN A 109 7.32 6.87 -25.62
C GLN A 109 7.77 7.48 -24.29
N GLY A 110 7.37 8.71 -23.99
CA GLY A 110 7.74 9.37 -22.74
C GLY A 110 7.17 8.66 -21.50
N THR A 111 5.90 8.24 -21.53
CA THR A 111 5.25 7.50 -20.43
C THR A 111 5.89 6.12 -20.24
N LEU A 112 6.15 5.41 -21.33
CA LEU A 112 6.82 4.10 -21.29
C LEU A 112 8.25 4.21 -20.77
N GLN A 113 8.99 5.25 -21.18
CA GLN A 113 10.33 5.52 -20.65
C GLN A 113 10.29 5.81 -19.16
N ALA A 114 9.39 6.67 -18.68
CA ALA A 114 9.25 6.96 -17.26
C ALA A 114 8.90 5.70 -16.44
N THR A 115 8.05 4.83 -16.99
CA THR A 115 7.74 3.53 -16.38
C THR A 115 8.96 2.61 -16.34
N PHE A 116 9.74 2.56 -17.42
CA PHE A 116 10.98 1.77 -17.48
C PHE A 116 12.02 2.29 -16.47
N GLU A 117 12.13 3.61 -16.30
CA GLU A 117 13.00 4.22 -15.31
C GLU A 117 12.56 3.88 -13.88
N TYR A 118 11.25 3.92 -13.59
CA TYR A 118 10.72 3.42 -12.31
C TYR A 118 11.13 1.97 -12.05
N GLN A 119 10.91 1.08 -13.02
CA GLN A 119 11.29 -0.33 -12.90
C GLN A 119 12.78 -0.49 -12.64
N SER A 120 13.62 0.29 -13.32
CA SER A 120 15.08 0.24 -13.17
C SER A 120 15.53 0.71 -11.78
N LEU A 121 14.98 1.82 -11.29
CA LEU A 121 15.28 2.36 -9.96
C LEU A 121 14.86 1.37 -8.87
N MET A 122 13.69 0.75 -9.01
CA MET A 122 13.21 -0.23 -8.05
C MET A 122 14.01 -1.55 -8.13
N ALA A 123 14.41 -1.98 -9.33
CA ALA A 123 15.25 -3.17 -9.51
C ALA A 123 16.60 -2.99 -8.79
N GLU A 124 17.20 -1.82 -8.90
CA GLU A 124 18.45 -1.48 -8.21
C GLU A 124 18.25 -1.41 -6.68
N LEU A 125 17.22 -0.72 -6.21
CA LEU A 125 16.92 -0.60 -4.77
C LEU A 125 16.66 -1.95 -4.10
N LEU A 126 16.01 -2.87 -4.81
CA LEU A 126 15.65 -4.20 -4.30
C LEU A 126 16.70 -5.27 -4.62
N ALA A 127 17.72 -4.95 -5.44
CA ALA A 127 18.67 -5.90 -6.03
C ALA A 127 17.96 -7.09 -6.72
N MET A 128 16.80 -6.80 -7.35
CA MET A 128 15.99 -7.78 -8.09
C MET A 128 16.14 -7.56 -9.60
N GLU A 129 16.03 -8.63 -10.37
CA GLU A 129 16.31 -8.59 -11.81
C GLU A 129 15.16 -7.97 -12.61
N VAL A 130 13.93 -8.19 -12.18
CA VAL A 130 12.73 -7.69 -12.89
C VAL A 130 11.74 -7.05 -11.92
N VAL A 131 11.25 -5.87 -12.31
CA VAL A 131 10.17 -5.16 -11.62
C VAL A 131 9.06 -4.87 -12.64
N ASN A 132 7.80 -5.02 -12.26
CA ASN A 132 6.69 -4.64 -13.13
C ASN A 132 6.41 -3.12 -13.06
N SER A 133 5.51 -2.64 -13.90
CA SER A 133 5.17 -1.21 -13.95
C SER A 133 4.42 -0.71 -12.70
N SER A 134 3.74 -1.54 -11.98
CA SER A 134 3.18 -1.41 -10.62
C SER A 134 2.03 -2.39 -10.38
N MET A 135 1.65 -2.54 -9.11
CA MET A 135 0.42 -3.16 -8.64
C MET A 135 -0.48 -2.07 -8.01
N TYR A 136 -1.67 -2.43 -7.53
CA TYR A 136 -2.58 -1.47 -6.89
C TYR A 136 -2.05 -0.98 -5.54
N ASP A 137 -1.60 -1.91 -4.70
CA ASP A 137 -1.04 -1.68 -3.38
C ASP A 137 -0.18 -2.87 -2.94
N GLY A 138 0.53 -2.73 -1.82
CA GLY A 138 1.36 -3.79 -1.27
C GLY A 138 0.58 -5.04 -0.86
N SER A 139 -0.68 -4.89 -0.43
CA SER A 139 -1.52 -6.01 0.00
C SER A 139 -1.93 -6.89 -1.18
N SER A 140 -2.41 -6.28 -2.28
CA SER A 140 -2.74 -7.00 -3.52
C SER A 140 -1.49 -7.59 -4.17
N ALA A 141 -0.36 -6.88 -4.12
CA ALA A 141 0.92 -7.41 -4.60
C ALA A 141 1.32 -8.69 -3.84
N THR A 142 1.11 -8.73 -2.52
CA THR A 142 1.41 -9.91 -1.69
C THR A 142 0.50 -11.10 -2.06
N ALA A 143 -0.79 -10.86 -2.29
CA ALA A 143 -1.70 -11.91 -2.72
C ALA A 143 -1.33 -12.46 -4.12
N GLU A 144 -0.98 -11.59 -5.05
CA GLU A 144 -0.53 -11.98 -6.39
C GLU A 144 0.81 -12.73 -6.36
N ALA A 145 1.72 -12.40 -5.43
CA ALA A 145 2.95 -13.14 -5.21
C ALA A 145 2.68 -14.59 -4.77
N ALA A 146 1.73 -14.78 -3.86
CA ALA A 146 1.28 -16.12 -3.47
C ALA A 146 0.68 -16.88 -4.66
N PHE A 147 -0.15 -16.25 -5.47
CA PHE A 147 -0.71 -16.86 -6.69
C PHE A 147 0.37 -17.22 -7.71
N MET A 148 1.36 -16.34 -7.86
CA MET A 148 2.51 -16.62 -8.73
C MET A 148 3.29 -17.83 -8.22
N ALA A 149 3.53 -17.94 -6.92
CA ALA A 149 4.22 -19.08 -6.32
C ALA A 149 3.42 -20.38 -6.51
N VAL A 150 2.10 -20.34 -6.35
CA VAL A 150 1.19 -21.49 -6.63
C VAL A 150 1.32 -21.95 -8.09
N ARG A 151 1.31 -21.01 -9.05
CA ARG A 151 1.46 -21.34 -10.48
C ARG A 151 2.84 -21.94 -10.80
N VAL A 152 3.89 -21.43 -10.17
CA VAL A 152 5.26 -21.89 -10.40
C VAL A 152 5.50 -23.28 -9.81
N THR A 153 5.02 -23.52 -8.59
CA THR A 153 5.30 -24.77 -7.86
C THR A 153 4.25 -25.85 -8.07
N GLY A 154 3.04 -25.48 -8.53
CA GLY A 154 1.89 -26.38 -8.59
C GLY A 154 1.34 -26.80 -7.23
N ARG A 155 1.74 -26.12 -6.15
CA ARG A 155 1.31 -26.40 -4.77
C ARG A 155 0.31 -25.35 -4.31
N HIS A 156 -0.63 -25.71 -3.42
CA HIS A 156 -1.70 -24.81 -2.94
C HIS A 156 -1.50 -24.30 -1.50
N LYS A 157 -0.46 -24.77 -0.81
CA LYS A 157 -0.18 -24.37 0.57
C LYS A 157 0.71 -23.12 0.60
N VAL A 158 0.24 -22.06 1.25
CA VAL A 158 0.95 -20.79 1.45
C VAL A 158 1.18 -20.59 2.94
N ILE A 159 2.41 -20.39 3.35
CA ILE A 159 2.75 -20.13 4.75
C ILE A 159 3.19 -18.70 4.91
N VAL A 160 2.56 -17.98 5.82
CA VAL A 160 2.81 -16.57 6.06
C VAL A 160 3.15 -16.33 7.54
N ALA A 161 4.15 -15.49 7.79
CA ALA A 161 4.50 -15.11 9.16
C ALA A 161 3.40 -14.26 9.80
N THR A 162 3.11 -14.50 11.08
CA THR A 162 2.13 -13.71 11.86
C THR A 162 2.57 -12.26 12.06
N GLU A 163 3.84 -11.97 11.87
CA GLU A 163 4.46 -10.66 11.93
C GLU A 163 4.44 -9.89 10.58
N VAL A 164 3.86 -10.48 9.53
CA VAL A 164 3.45 -9.74 8.33
C VAL A 164 2.26 -8.86 8.67
N ASP A 165 2.21 -7.63 8.15
CA ASP A 165 1.12 -6.69 8.37
C ASP A 165 -0.25 -7.37 8.21
N PHE A 166 -1.14 -7.11 9.17
CA PHE A 166 -2.44 -7.80 9.22
C PHE A 166 -3.31 -7.50 8.00
N THR A 167 -3.18 -6.31 7.40
CA THR A 167 -3.92 -5.93 6.19
C THR A 167 -3.51 -6.81 5.02
N TYR A 168 -2.23 -7.10 4.87
CA TYR A 168 -1.68 -7.98 3.85
C TYR A 168 -2.18 -9.42 4.05
N ARG A 169 -2.13 -9.94 5.27
CA ARG A 169 -2.64 -11.27 5.59
C ARG A 169 -4.16 -11.40 5.35
N ARG A 170 -4.94 -10.34 5.67
CA ARG A 170 -6.39 -10.32 5.38
C ARG A 170 -6.68 -10.30 3.89
N THR A 171 -5.96 -9.49 3.13
CA THR A 171 -6.09 -9.44 1.67
C THR A 171 -5.72 -10.78 1.05
N LEU A 172 -4.61 -11.38 1.46
CA LEU A 172 -4.19 -12.72 1.04
C LEU A 172 -5.29 -13.76 1.29
N ARG A 173 -5.91 -13.76 2.48
CA ARG A 173 -7.03 -14.67 2.77
C ARG A 173 -8.25 -14.41 1.90
N THR A 174 -8.56 -13.15 1.61
CA THR A 174 -9.70 -12.79 0.76
C THR A 174 -9.50 -13.28 -0.67
N TYR A 175 -8.33 -13.03 -1.23
CA TYR A 175 -7.95 -13.50 -2.57
C TYR A 175 -7.88 -15.03 -2.63
N GLY A 176 -7.31 -15.66 -1.61
CA GLY A 176 -7.13 -17.11 -1.54
C GLY A 176 -8.41 -17.93 -1.46
N ARG A 177 -9.57 -17.31 -1.16
CA ARG A 177 -10.87 -18.03 -1.09
C ARG A 177 -11.30 -18.62 -2.43
N GLY A 178 -11.14 -17.85 -3.53
CA GLY A 178 -11.56 -18.30 -4.86
C GLY A 178 -10.82 -19.55 -5.34
N PRO A 179 -9.48 -19.55 -5.32
CA PRO A 179 -8.68 -20.72 -5.71
C PRO A 179 -8.47 -21.73 -4.56
N GLU A 180 -9.17 -21.59 -3.45
CA GLU A 180 -9.14 -22.51 -2.29
C GLU A 180 -7.72 -22.74 -1.74
N LEU A 181 -6.94 -21.66 -1.57
CA LEU A 181 -5.59 -21.77 -1.02
C LEU A 181 -5.60 -22.17 0.45
N GLU A 182 -4.73 -23.11 0.80
CA GLU A 182 -4.42 -23.45 2.20
C GLU A 182 -3.45 -22.41 2.77
N ILE A 183 -3.97 -21.38 3.45
CA ILE A 183 -3.16 -20.31 4.05
C ILE A 183 -2.95 -20.60 5.53
N ILE A 184 -1.69 -20.83 5.90
CA ILE A 184 -1.27 -21.14 7.27
C ILE A 184 -0.45 -19.99 7.82
N GLU A 185 -0.88 -19.43 8.96
CA GLU A 185 -0.15 -18.38 9.67
C GLU A 185 0.65 -18.99 10.82
N VAL A 186 1.96 -18.71 10.83
CA VAL A 186 2.88 -19.17 11.87
C VAL A 186 3.77 -18.01 12.34
N PRO A 187 4.24 -18.02 13.59
CA PRO A 187 5.27 -17.05 14.02
C PRO A 187 6.52 -17.12 13.12
N THR A 188 7.16 -16.00 12.88
CA THR A 188 8.39 -15.91 12.07
C THR A 188 9.44 -16.94 12.49
N ALA A 189 9.62 -17.15 13.80
CA ALA A 189 10.54 -18.15 14.33
C ALA A 189 10.24 -19.60 13.90
N LYS A 190 9.01 -19.88 13.44
CA LYS A 190 8.62 -21.21 12.94
C LYS A 190 8.52 -21.29 11.42
N LEU A 191 8.69 -20.16 10.73
CA LEU A 191 8.44 -20.07 9.29
C LEU A 191 9.33 -21.02 8.50
N ALA A 192 10.65 -21.00 8.76
CA ALA A 192 11.62 -21.89 8.09
C ALA A 192 11.30 -23.37 8.30
N SER A 193 10.93 -23.78 9.53
CA SER A 193 10.61 -25.18 9.84
C SER A 193 9.27 -25.67 9.28
N SER A 194 8.45 -24.74 8.74
CA SER A 194 7.13 -25.05 8.19
C SER A 194 7.13 -25.17 6.66
N ALA A 195 8.29 -25.14 6.01
CA ALA A 195 8.43 -25.01 4.55
C ALA A 195 7.94 -26.25 3.76
N GLU A 196 7.86 -27.43 4.38
CA GLU A 196 7.53 -28.67 3.69
C GLU A 196 6.17 -28.60 2.98
N GLY A 197 6.16 -28.91 1.68
CA GLY A 197 4.96 -28.91 0.83
C GLY A 197 4.35 -27.53 0.54
N ALA A 198 4.98 -26.44 0.98
CA ALA A 198 4.51 -25.10 0.69
C ALA A 198 4.80 -24.68 -0.76
N ALA A 199 3.95 -23.82 -1.32
CA ALA A 199 4.21 -23.07 -2.55
C ALA A 199 5.20 -21.93 -2.27
N CYS A 200 4.98 -21.22 -1.15
CA CYS A 200 5.89 -20.16 -0.72
C CYS A 200 5.85 -19.97 0.81
N LEU A 201 6.91 -19.33 1.30
CA LEU A 201 7.00 -18.71 2.62
C LEU A 201 6.93 -17.19 2.45
N ILE A 202 6.04 -16.53 3.17
CA ILE A 202 5.87 -15.07 3.13
C ILE A 202 6.37 -14.48 4.44
N VAL A 203 7.38 -13.62 4.36
CA VAL A 203 7.99 -12.92 5.50
C VAL A 203 7.97 -11.41 5.24
N GLN A 204 7.92 -10.60 6.29
CA GLN A 204 8.09 -9.15 6.18
C GLN A 204 9.40 -8.72 6.85
N HIS A 205 10.13 -7.81 6.19
CA HIS A 205 11.39 -7.29 6.71
C HIS A 205 11.58 -5.81 6.35
N PRO A 206 11.74 -4.91 7.37
CA PRO A 206 11.44 -5.14 8.79
C PRO A 206 10.00 -5.60 9.00
N ASP A 207 9.73 -6.37 10.05
CA ASP A 207 8.39 -6.89 10.30
C ASP A 207 7.38 -5.79 10.71
N ALA A 208 6.12 -6.14 10.88
CA ALA A 208 5.07 -5.18 11.22
C ALA A 208 5.30 -4.47 12.57
N PHE A 209 6.14 -5.02 13.42
CA PHE A 209 6.52 -4.44 14.71
C PHE A 209 7.84 -3.66 14.65
N GLY A 210 8.49 -3.66 13.49
CA GLY A 210 9.76 -3.00 13.22
C GLY A 210 10.99 -3.88 13.46
N SER A 211 10.85 -5.12 13.91
CA SER A 211 11.98 -6.02 14.20
C SER A 211 12.68 -6.48 12.93
N LEU A 212 14.00 -6.65 13.02
CA LEU A 212 14.80 -7.22 11.93
C LEU A 212 14.71 -8.74 11.94
N VAL A 213 14.52 -9.32 10.76
CA VAL A 213 14.32 -10.77 10.56
C VAL A 213 15.48 -11.35 9.75
N ASP A 214 15.93 -12.56 10.07
CA ASP A 214 16.89 -13.31 9.24
C ASP A 214 16.17 -13.90 8.02
N VAL A 215 16.03 -13.07 6.98
CA VAL A 215 15.36 -13.46 5.73
C VAL A 215 16.16 -14.50 4.96
N ARG A 216 17.51 -14.47 5.02
CA ARG A 216 18.37 -15.43 4.33
C ARG A 216 18.11 -16.85 4.80
N GLN A 217 18.03 -17.07 6.11
CA GLN A 217 17.68 -18.38 6.67
C GLN A 217 16.31 -18.88 6.17
N ILE A 218 15.34 -17.99 6.05
CA ILE A 218 13.99 -18.34 5.56
C ILE A 218 14.03 -18.67 4.07
N ALA A 219 14.78 -17.92 3.26
CA ALA A 219 14.95 -18.17 1.83
C ALA A 219 15.63 -19.53 1.59
N ASP A 220 16.71 -19.82 2.30
CA ASP A 220 17.42 -21.10 2.22
C ASP A 220 16.51 -22.29 2.57
N ALA A 221 15.69 -22.15 3.62
CA ALA A 221 14.73 -23.18 4.02
C ALA A 221 13.60 -23.37 2.99
N ALA A 222 13.10 -22.27 2.39
CA ALA A 222 12.12 -22.34 1.31
C ALA A 222 12.67 -23.10 0.12
N HIS A 223 13.88 -22.76 -0.35
CA HIS A 223 14.54 -23.40 -1.48
C HIS A 223 14.83 -24.88 -1.20
N ALA A 224 15.30 -25.23 -0.01
CA ALA A 224 15.53 -26.62 0.36
C ALA A 224 14.26 -27.48 0.29
N ALA A 225 13.08 -26.88 0.54
CA ALA A 225 11.77 -27.52 0.42
C ALA A 225 11.15 -27.41 -0.99
N GLY A 226 11.81 -26.75 -1.94
CA GLY A 226 11.30 -26.47 -3.28
C GLY A 226 10.12 -25.48 -3.28
N ALA A 227 10.06 -24.61 -2.28
CA ALA A 227 9.13 -23.50 -2.18
C ALA A 227 9.82 -22.20 -2.59
N LEU A 228 9.02 -21.13 -2.87
CA LEU A 228 9.57 -19.80 -3.11
C LEU A 228 9.59 -18.98 -1.81
N CYS A 229 10.57 -18.08 -1.71
CA CYS A 229 10.62 -17.07 -0.66
C CYS A 229 10.02 -15.76 -1.17
N VAL A 230 8.97 -15.26 -0.50
CA VAL A 230 8.33 -13.98 -0.76
C VAL A 230 8.62 -13.03 0.39
N GLN A 231 9.24 -11.89 0.09
CA GLN A 231 9.47 -10.84 1.10
C GLN A 231 8.54 -9.66 0.87
N VAL A 232 7.78 -9.31 1.92
CA VAL A 232 7.15 -7.99 2.04
C VAL A 232 8.21 -7.02 2.53
N THR A 233 8.54 -6.01 1.72
CA THR A 233 9.65 -5.09 1.96
C THR A 233 9.19 -3.65 2.19
N GLU A 234 9.98 -2.90 2.92
CA GLU A 234 9.81 -1.46 3.14
C GLU A 234 10.88 -0.72 2.32
N PRO A 235 10.49 0.17 1.37
CA PRO A 235 11.44 0.76 0.43
C PRO A 235 12.59 1.56 1.08
N HIS A 236 12.32 2.34 2.14
CA HIS A 236 13.35 3.12 2.81
C HIS A 236 14.32 2.23 3.59
N ALA A 237 13.87 1.09 4.10
CA ALA A 237 14.74 0.14 4.81
C ALA A 237 15.81 -0.43 3.88
N ASN A 238 15.48 -0.66 2.61
CA ASN A 238 16.42 -1.18 1.61
C ASN A 238 17.57 -0.20 1.28
N ALA A 239 17.47 1.08 1.67
CA ALA A 239 18.59 2.01 1.55
C ALA A 239 19.70 1.77 2.58
N LEU A 240 19.42 1.03 3.67
CA LEU A 240 20.35 0.76 4.77
C LEU A 240 20.57 -0.73 5.03
N LEU A 241 19.53 -1.55 4.83
CA LEU A 241 19.57 -2.99 5.05
C LEU A 241 19.93 -3.72 3.76
N GLU A 242 20.38 -4.97 3.89
CA GLU A 242 20.65 -5.81 2.75
C GLU A 242 19.34 -6.04 1.96
N PRO A 243 19.31 -5.75 0.63
CA PRO A 243 18.09 -5.80 -0.15
C PRO A 243 17.62 -7.23 -0.45
N PRO A 244 16.33 -7.43 -0.75
CA PRO A 244 15.72 -8.75 -0.94
C PRO A 244 16.49 -9.68 -1.90
N GLY A 245 16.92 -9.14 -3.05
CA GLY A 245 17.63 -9.93 -4.05
C GLY A 245 18.95 -10.49 -3.55
N ALA A 246 19.68 -9.74 -2.71
CA ALA A 246 20.92 -10.20 -2.10
C ALA A 246 20.68 -11.23 -0.98
N LEU A 247 19.49 -11.22 -0.37
CA LEU A 247 19.09 -12.18 0.68
C LEU A 247 18.58 -13.53 0.12
N GLY A 248 18.52 -13.70 -1.21
CA GLY A 248 18.04 -14.93 -1.81
C GLY A 248 16.52 -14.98 -2.04
N VAL A 249 15.81 -13.86 -1.89
CA VAL A 249 14.37 -13.77 -2.13
C VAL A 249 14.02 -13.99 -3.60
N ASP A 250 12.94 -14.72 -3.88
CA ASP A 250 12.45 -14.97 -5.24
C ASP A 250 11.48 -13.90 -5.72
N ILE A 251 10.62 -13.42 -4.83
CA ILE A 251 9.63 -12.39 -5.12
C ILE A 251 9.65 -11.37 -3.98
N ALA A 252 9.89 -10.11 -4.32
CA ALA A 252 9.81 -8.98 -3.38
C ALA A 252 8.57 -8.14 -3.70
N VAL A 253 7.75 -7.88 -2.68
CA VAL A 253 6.54 -7.07 -2.78
C VAL A 253 6.51 -6.03 -1.66
N GLY A 254 5.73 -4.98 -1.82
CA GLY A 254 5.62 -3.96 -0.78
C GLY A 254 4.74 -2.79 -1.19
N GLU A 255 4.65 -1.82 -0.29
CA GLU A 255 3.93 -0.58 -0.51
C GLU A 255 4.89 0.54 -0.86
N GLY A 256 4.67 1.16 -2.01
CA GLY A 256 5.48 2.27 -2.52
C GLY A 256 4.94 3.66 -2.19
N GLN A 257 3.83 3.80 -1.45
CA GLN A 257 3.31 5.11 -1.05
C GLN A 257 4.39 6.00 -0.40
N PRO A 258 5.32 5.48 0.43
CA PRO A 258 6.36 6.30 1.03
C PRO A 258 7.33 6.94 0.04
N LEU A 259 7.31 6.53 -1.21
CA LEU A 259 8.17 7.06 -2.29
C LEU A 259 7.55 8.29 -2.98
N GLY A 260 7.17 9.30 -2.21
CA GLY A 260 6.73 10.59 -2.74
C GLY A 260 5.22 10.73 -2.97
N ILE A 261 4.40 9.80 -2.52
CA ILE A 261 2.95 9.85 -2.61
C ILE A 261 2.37 10.32 -1.27
N THR A 262 1.45 11.29 -1.31
CA THR A 262 0.81 11.80 -0.10
C THR A 262 -0.12 10.76 0.52
N MET A 263 -0.27 10.78 1.84
CA MET A 263 -1.29 9.99 2.54
C MET A 263 -2.68 10.53 2.17
N SER A 264 -3.56 9.67 1.65
CA SER A 264 -4.85 10.07 1.06
C SER A 264 -5.94 9.05 1.37
N TYR A 265 -6.29 8.84 2.62
CA TYR A 265 -7.48 8.08 3.04
C TYR A 265 -7.72 6.71 2.34
N GLY A 266 -6.67 6.00 1.99
CA GLY A 266 -6.79 4.69 1.36
C GLY A 266 -6.46 4.68 -0.13
N GLY A 267 -5.82 5.70 -0.64
CA GLY A 267 -5.28 5.69 -1.99
C GLY A 267 -5.37 7.02 -2.74
N PRO A 268 -4.76 7.08 -3.93
CA PRO A 268 -4.05 5.95 -4.57
C PRO A 268 -2.80 5.53 -3.82
N HIS A 269 -2.46 4.24 -3.94
CA HIS A 269 -1.24 3.63 -3.40
C HIS A 269 -0.32 3.20 -4.54
N LEU A 270 0.75 2.47 -4.23
CA LEU A 270 1.69 1.96 -5.22
C LEU A 270 2.17 0.57 -4.81
N GLY A 271 1.58 -0.46 -5.38
CA GLY A 271 2.08 -1.81 -5.16
C GLY A 271 3.40 -2.05 -5.89
N ILE A 272 4.42 -2.44 -5.14
CA ILE A 272 5.73 -2.87 -5.65
C ILE A 272 5.66 -4.37 -5.89
N PHE A 273 6.17 -4.81 -7.04
CA PHE A 273 6.31 -6.22 -7.37
C PHE A 273 7.59 -6.47 -8.16
N ALA A 274 8.49 -7.23 -7.59
CA ALA A 274 9.76 -7.62 -8.21
C ALA A 274 9.96 -9.13 -8.13
N CYS A 275 10.64 -9.72 -9.10
CA CYS A 275 10.97 -11.13 -9.06
C CYS A 275 12.30 -11.45 -9.76
N ARG A 276 12.79 -12.69 -9.59
CA ARG A 276 13.90 -13.25 -10.36
C ARG A 276 13.54 -13.35 -11.84
N GLU A 277 14.49 -13.14 -12.74
CA GLU A 277 14.28 -13.20 -14.19
C GLU A 277 13.67 -14.55 -14.63
N SER A 278 14.08 -15.64 -14.03
CA SER A 278 13.55 -16.98 -14.30
C SER A 278 12.02 -17.08 -14.12
N LEU A 279 11.43 -16.20 -13.31
CA LEU A 279 10.01 -16.17 -12.97
C LEU A 279 9.20 -15.15 -13.80
N VAL A 280 9.82 -14.31 -14.61
CA VAL A 280 9.19 -13.18 -15.30
C VAL A 280 7.95 -13.55 -16.11
N ARG A 281 7.91 -14.74 -16.70
CA ARG A 281 6.76 -15.21 -17.48
C ARG A 281 5.51 -15.51 -16.64
N GLN A 282 5.65 -15.62 -15.34
CA GLN A 282 4.57 -15.81 -14.37
C GLN A 282 4.22 -14.53 -13.58
N MET A 283 4.99 -13.46 -13.80
CA MET A 283 4.81 -12.19 -13.10
C MET A 283 3.47 -11.54 -13.46
N PRO A 284 2.69 -11.02 -12.49
CA PRO A 284 1.50 -10.22 -12.78
C PRO A 284 1.86 -8.81 -13.26
N GLY A 285 0.89 -8.13 -13.87
CA GLY A 285 1.00 -6.74 -14.26
C GLY A 285 1.84 -6.51 -15.53
N ARG A 286 1.89 -5.25 -15.95
CA ARG A 286 2.60 -4.82 -17.16
C ARG A 286 4.09 -4.68 -16.91
N ILE A 287 4.86 -4.79 -17.99
CA ILE A 287 6.30 -4.56 -17.99
C ILE A 287 6.63 -3.67 -19.19
N ALA A 288 7.24 -2.53 -18.97
CA ALA A 288 7.85 -1.72 -20.02
C ALA A 288 9.23 -2.29 -20.34
N GLY A 289 9.51 -2.48 -21.62
CA GLY A 289 10.79 -2.98 -22.12
C GLY A 289 11.44 -1.98 -23.06
N GLN A 290 12.77 -1.97 -23.09
CA GLN A 290 13.54 -1.22 -24.06
C GLN A 290 13.70 -2.03 -25.36
N THR A 291 13.59 -1.37 -26.50
CA THR A 291 13.77 -1.97 -27.83
C THR A 291 14.46 -0.98 -28.78
N LEU A 292 14.71 -1.42 -30.01
CA LEU A 292 15.18 -0.56 -31.11
C LEU A 292 14.09 -0.51 -32.18
N ASP A 293 13.89 0.67 -32.78
CA ASP A 293 13.03 0.83 -33.96
C ASP A 293 13.73 0.31 -35.24
N ALA A 294 13.04 0.43 -36.37
CA ALA A 294 13.56 -0.02 -37.66
C ALA A 294 14.84 0.75 -38.12
N ASN A 295 15.12 1.90 -37.53
CA ASN A 295 16.30 2.72 -37.81
C ASN A 295 17.42 2.51 -36.77
N GLY A 296 17.22 1.64 -35.80
CA GLY A 296 18.16 1.41 -34.71
C GLY A 296 18.06 2.44 -33.57
N THR A 297 17.01 3.27 -33.53
CA THR A 297 16.78 4.22 -32.45
C THR A 297 16.17 3.55 -31.27
N ARG A 298 16.66 3.89 -30.07
CA ARG A 298 16.11 3.37 -28.81
C ARG A 298 14.66 3.79 -28.62
N GLY A 299 13.81 2.84 -28.33
CA GLY A 299 12.40 3.05 -28.01
C GLY A 299 11.95 2.15 -26.86
N PHE A 300 10.71 2.33 -26.44
CA PHE A 300 10.10 1.58 -25.33
C PHE A 300 8.76 1.00 -25.74
N VAL A 301 8.45 -0.20 -25.23
CA VAL A 301 7.21 -0.92 -25.54
C VAL A 301 6.69 -1.63 -24.29
N ASN A 302 5.39 -1.94 -24.25
CA ASN A 302 4.89 -2.94 -23.34
C ASN A 302 5.36 -4.32 -23.82
N THR A 303 6.03 -5.09 -22.96
CA THR A 303 6.57 -6.40 -23.31
C THR A 303 5.82 -7.53 -22.61
N LEU A 304 5.95 -8.75 -23.13
CA LEU A 304 5.32 -9.96 -22.59
C LEU A 304 3.79 -9.84 -22.40
N GLN A 305 3.11 -9.04 -23.22
CA GLN A 305 1.67 -8.75 -23.12
C GLN A 305 0.78 -10.00 -23.22
N THR A 306 1.29 -11.10 -23.79
CA THR A 306 0.54 -12.37 -23.88
C THR A 306 0.15 -12.96 -22.52
N ARG A 307 0.72 -12.45 -21.39
CA ARG A 307 0.33 -12.82 -20.03
C ARG A 307 -0.93 -12.10 -19.55
N GLU A 308 -1.29 -10.99 -20.21
CA GLU A 308 -2.31 -10.06 -19.72
C GLU A 308 -3.72 -10.51 -20.07
N GLN A 309 -4.69 -10.01 -19.29
CA GLN A 309 -6.10 -10.39 -19.34
C GLN A 309 -6.75 -10.11 -20.72
N HIS A 310 -6.43 -9.00 -21.37
CA HIS A 310 -7.03 -8.62 -22.65
C HIS A 310 -6.61 -9.54 -23.81
N ILE A 311 -5.55 -10.34 -23.63
CA ILE A 311 -5.10 -11.35 -24.62
C ILE A 311 -5.47 -12.75 -24.16
N ARG A 312 -5.13 -13.15 -22.93
CA ARG A 312 -5.30 -14.51 -22.41
C ARG A 312 -6.68 -14.76 -21.80
N ARG A 313 -7.46 -13.72 -21.51
CA ARG A 313 -8.79 -13.81 -20.88
C ARG A 313 -8.73 -14.59 -19.56
N GLU A 314 -9.51 -15.67 -19.44
CA GLU A 314 -9.56 -16.56 -18.26
C GLU A 314 -8.23 -17.29 -17.98
N LYS A 315 -7.32 -17.35 -18.94
CA LYS A 315 -6.00 -17.98 -18.81
C LYS A 315 -4.89 -16.98 -18.49
N ALA A 316 -5.22 -15.72 -18.22
CA ALA A 316 -4.24 -14.71 -17.84
C ALA A 316 -3.56 -15.08 -16.52
N THR A 317 -2.32 -14.60 -16.34
CA THR A 317 -1.56 -14.83 -15.09
C THR A 317 -2.17 -14.09 -13.91
N SER A 318 -2.93 -13.03 -14.14
CA SER A 318 -3.57 -12.20 -13.12
C SER A 318 -4.81 -11.50 -13.67
N ASN A 319 -5.69 -11.06 -12.78
CA ASN A 319 -6.83 -10.19 -13.08
C ASN A 319 -6.47 -8.70 -13.12
N ILE A 320 -5.20 -8.34 -12.90
CA ILE A 320 -4.71 -6.96 -12.97
C ILE A 320 -4.89 -6.46 -14.41
N CYS A 321 -5.70 -5.42 -14.58
CA CYS A 321 -5.94 -4.78 -15.87
C CYS A 321 -5.18 -3.47 -16.00
N THR A 322 -5.41 -2.55 -15.07
CA THR A 322 -4.75 -1.24 -14.99
C THR A 322 -3.86 -1.23 -13.76
N ASN A 323 -2.78 -0.48 -13.82
CA ASN A 323 -1.84 -0.29 -12.73
C ASN A 323 -1.85 1.18 -12.26
N GLU A 324 -1.08 1.48 -11.22
CA GLU A 324 -0.93 2.82 -10.64
C GLU A 324 0.21 3.59 -11.35
N ALA A 325 0.04 3.85 -12.65
CA ALA A 325 1.10 4.41 -13.49
C ALA A 325 1.59 5.79 -13.00
N LEU A 326 0.67 6.70 -12.64
CA LEU A 326 1.04 8.02 -12.14
C LEU A 326 1.77 7.93 -10.80
N ALA A 327 1.38 7.01 -9.92
CA ALA A 327 2.07 6.76 -8.66
C ALA A 327 3.49 6.19 -8.90
N ALA A 328 3.66 5.30 -9.87
CA ALA A 328 4.98 4.78 -10.27
C ALA A 328 5.90 5.90 -10.82
N ILE A 329 5.36 6.78 -11.66
CA ILE A 329 6.09 7.95 -12.17
C ILE A 329 6.45 8.89 -11.01
N THR A 330 5.53 9.13 -10.09
CA THR A 330 5.80 9.94 -8.87
C THR A 330 6.94 9.36 -8.06
N ALA A 331 6.97 8.04 -7.87
CA ALA A 331 8.05 7.35 -7.18
C ALA A 331 9.39 7.45 -7.94
N ALA A 332 9.38 7.37 -9.28
CA ALA A 332 10.58 7.57 -10.09
C ALA A 332 11.14 8.99 -9.93
N VAL A 333 10.28 10.01 -9.94
CA VAL A 333 10.68 11.42 -9.69
C VAL A 333 11.26 11.56 -8.28
N TYR A 334 10.59 10.99 -7.28
CA TYR A 334 11.06 11.04 -5.89
C TYR A 334 12.44 10.39 -5.72
N LEU A 335 12.61 9.18 -6.21
CA LEU A 335 13.88 8.45 -6.13
C LEU A 335 15.00 9.16 -6.88
N SER A 336 14.70 9.73 -8.06
CA SER A 336 15.68 10.50 -8.85
C SER A 336 16.12 11.78 -8.16
N LEU A 337 15.21 12.46 -7.46
CA LEU A 337 15.52 13.71 -6.73
C LEU A 337 16.33 13.43 -5.46
N LEU A 338 15.98 12.41 -4.71
CA LEU A 338 16.71 12.05 -3.49
C LEU A 338 18.05 11.41 -3.81
N GLY A 339 18.08 10.58 -4.84
CA GLY A 339 19.22 9.72 -5.11
C GLY A 339 19.53 8.77 -3.94
N PRO A 340 20.58 7.95 -4.04
CA PRO A 340 20.95 6.99 -3.00
C PRO A 340 21.31 7.68 -1.67
N GLU A 341 21.96 8.83 -1.72
CA GLU A 341 22.37 9.55 -0.51
C GLU A 341 21.19 10.19 0.23
N GLY A 342 20.24 10.80 -0.49
CA GLY A 342 19.04 11.39 0.11
C GLY A 342 18.14 10.32 0.73
N LEU A 343 17.95 9.18 0.05
CA LEU A 343 17.17 8.08 0.58
C LEU A 343 17.81 7.46 1.85
N ARG A 344 19.14 7.27 1.84
CA ARG A 344 19.90 6.85 3.02
C ARG A 344 19.80 7.85 4.17
N ALA A 345 19.88 9.15 3.87
CA ALA A 345 19.78 10.19 4.90
C ALA A 345 18.41 10.18 5.57
N ALA A 346 17.32 10.07 4.80
CA ALA A 346 15.96 9.96 5.32
C ALA A 346 15.80 8.71 6.20
N ALA A 347 16.23 7.55 5.74
CA ALA A 347 16.18 6.30 6.49
C ALA A 347 16.99 6.38 7.79
N ARG A 348 18.24 6.88 7.76
CA ARG A 348 19.08 7.08 8.95
C ARG A 348 18.44 8.01 9.97
N ALA A 349 17.79 9.09 9.52
CA ALA A 349 17.11 10.03 10.40
C ALA A 349 15.96 9.33 11.15
N GLY A 350 15.14 8.53 10.46
CA GLY A 350 14.07 7.74 11.07
C GLY A 350 14.61 6.78 12.13
N VAL A 351 15.61 5.97 11.77
CA VAL A 351 16.25 5.02 12.69
C VAL A 351 16.83 5.72 13.92
N ALA A 352 17.62 6.78 13.72
CA ALA A 352 18.24 7.49 14.85
C ALA A 352 17.22 8.06 15.82
N ARG A 353 16.11 8.63 15.29
CA ARG A 353 15.03 9.18 16.11
C ARG A 353 14.25 8.09 16.83
N ALA A 354 13.96 6.98 16.17
CA ALA A 354 13.27 5.85 16.78
C ALA A 354 14.06 5.27 17.96
N HIS A 355 15.35 5.02 17.78
CA HIS A 355 16.21 4.49 18.83
C HIS A 355 16.39 5.49 19.98
N LYS A 356 16.57 6.79 19.70
CA LYS A 356 16.62 7.83 20.72
C LYS A 356 15.33 7.87 21.53
N LEU A 357 14.17 7.87 20.86
CA LEU A 357 12.86 7.91 21.50
C LEU A 357 12.59 6.63 22.31
N ALA A 358 12.91 5.46 21.77
CA ALA A 358 12.78 4.18 22.46
C ALA A 358 13.58 4.15 23.77
N ASN A 359 14.83 4.62 23.76
CA ASN A 359 15.66 4.70 24.95
C ASN A 359 15.06 5.64 26.02
N ARG A 360 14.51 6.79 25.60
CA ARG A 360 13.84 7.73 26.51
C ARG A 360 12.59 7.15 27.14
N LEU A 361 11.77 6.45 26.35
CA LEU A 361 10.55 5.78 26.85
C LEU A 361 10.88 4.61 27.76
N ALA A 362 11.87 3.79 27.41
CA ALA A 362 12.32 2.67 28.24
C ALA A 362 12.91 3.10 29.61
N ALA A 363 13.36 4.35 29.72
CA ALA A 363 13.83 4.91 30.99
C ALA A 363 12.68 5.32 31.94
N LEU A 364 11.44 5.35 31.48
CA LEU A 364 10.27 5.67 32.30
C LEU A 364 9.86 4.45 33.13
N PRO A 365 9.45 4.65 34.41
CA PRO A 365 8.93 3.57 35.24
C PRO A 365 7.74 2.85 34.59
N GLY A 366 7.73 1.52 34.61
CA GLY A 366 6.66 0.69 34.05
C GLY A 366 6.62 0.63 32.53
N CYS A 367 7.64 1.17 31.84
CA CYS A 367 7.77 1.14 30.39
C CYS A 367 8.91 0.20 29.94
N ALA A 368 8.70 -0.51 28.83
CA ALA A 368 9.71 -1.37 28.21
C ALA A 368 9.54 -1.39 26.68
N ILE A 369 10.65 -1.59 25.96
CA ILE A 369 10.60 -1.92 24.53
C ILE A 369 10.38 -3.42 24.40
N ALA A 370 9.34 -3.80 23.65
CA ALA A 370 8.87 -5.17 23.57
C ALA A 370 9.33 -5.93 22.31
N ASN A 371 10.19 -5.33 21.49
CA ASN A 371 10.80 -6.00 20.35
C ASN A 371 11.77 -7.10 20.82
N ASP A 372 11.70 -8.26 20.18
CA ASP A 372 12.63 -9.35 20.40
C ASP A 372 13.86 -9.17 19.50
N GLY A 373 14.82 -8.34 19.89
CA GLY A 373 16.04 -8.04 19.15
C GLY A 373 16.08 -6.64 18.52
N PRO A 374 16.96 -6.43 17.53
CA PRO A 374 17.13 -5.14 16.89
C PRO A 374 15.90 -4.76 16.05
N PHE A 375 15.62 -3.45 15.99
CA PHE A 375 14.51 -2.90 15.19
C PHE A 375 15.02 -1.76 14.28
N PHE A 376 14.23 -1.44 13.26
CA PHE A 376 14.57 -0.40 12.30
C PHE A 376 14.12 1.00 12.78
N ASP A 377 13.12 1.60 12.19
CA ASP A 377 12.57 2.93 12.52
C ASP A 377 11.23 2.86 13.27
N ARG A 378 10.82 1.65 13.65
CA ARG A 378 9.59 1.33 14.37
C ARG A 378 9.89 0.40 15.52
N PHE A 379 9.21 0.62 16.64
CA PHE A 379 9.34 -0.21 17.84
C PHE A 379 8.00 -0.37 18.55
N THR A 380 7.93 -1.34 19.43
CA THR A 380 6.75 -1.66 20.23
C THR A 380 7.00 -1.25 21.67
N LEU A 381 6.14 -0.36 22.21
CA LEU A 381 6.18 0.13 23.58
C LEU A 381 5.19 -0.64 24.44
N ARG A 382 5.67 -1.26 25.48
CA ARG A 382 4.91 -1.92 26.54
C ARG A 382 4.81 -1.03 27.75
N THR A 383 3.60 -0.96 28.36
CA THR A 383 3.37 -0.27 29.62
C THR A 383 2.43 -1.09 30.51
N GLU A 384 2.33 -0.77 31.81
CA GLU A 384 1.39 -1.40 32.73
C GLU A 384 -0.08 -1.09 32.40
N MET A 385 -0.34 0.05 31.74
CA MET A 385 -1.69 0.49 31.34
C MET A 385 -2.33 -0.42 30.28
N GLY A 386 -1.55 -1.12 29.49
CA GLY A 386 -2.03 -1.81 28.29
C GLY A 386 -2.11 -0.89 27.06
N GLY A 387 -1.84 -1.48 25.90
CA GLY A 387 -1.62 -0.69 24.67
C GLY A 387 -2.87 0.02 24.17
N TRP A 388 -4.04 -0.59 24.29
CA TRP A 388 -5.29 0.02 23.83
C TRP A 388 -5.68 1.25 24.65
N ASP A 389 -5.58 1.15 25.97
CA ASP A 389 -5.90 2.23 26.88
C ASP A 389 -4.87 3.37 26.73
N LEU A 390 -3.58 3.05 26.62
CA LEU A 390 -2.52 4.01 26.35
C LEU A 390 -2.74 4.73 25.03
N ARG A 391 -3.04 4.02 23.95
CA ARG A 391 -3.34 4.61 22.65
C ARG A 391 -4.50 5.61 22.73
N ASN A 392 -5.61 5.22 23.35
CA ASN A 392 -6.78 6.09 23.47
C ASN A 392 -6.49 7.34 24.31
N ALA A 393 -5.74 7.19 25.39
CA ALA A 393 -5.31 8.32 26.21
C ALA A 393 -4.37 9.28 25.44
N LEU A 394 -3.43 8.76 24.66
CA LEU A 394 -2.54 9.55 23.81
C LEU A 394 -3.30 10.30 22.71
N ILE A 395 -4.27 9.64 22.06
CA ILE A 395 -5.14 10.28 21.05
C ILE A 395 -5.95 11.40 21.68
N ALA A 396 -6.48 11.23 22.92
CA ALA A 396 -7.18 12.30 23.63
C ALA A 396 -6.28 13.50 23.94
N LEU A 397 -4.97 13.30 24.04
CA LEU A 397 -3.96 14.35 24.18
C LEU A 397 -3.44 14.89 22.81
N GLY A 398 -4.05 14.47 21.69
CA GLY A 398 -3.67 14.91 20.35
C GLY A 398 -2.43 14.21 19.78
N ILE A 399 -1.95 13.14 20.42
CA ILE A 399 -0.78 12.36 19.98
C ILE A 399 -1.27 11.11 19.27
N GLN A 400 -0.89 10.96 18.00
CA GLN A 400 -1.33 9.83 17.17
C GLN A 400 -0.29 8.72 17.17
N VAL A 401 -0.67 7.56 17.66
CA VAL A 401 0.12 6.32 17.66
C VAL A 401 -0.65 5.20 16.97
N GLU A 402 0.08 4.17 16.52
CA GLU A 402 -0.51 3.07 15.78
C GLU A 402 -1.36 2.15 16.68
N ALA A 403 -2.21 1.34 16.01
CA ALA A 403 -2.98 0.30 16.67
C ALA A 403 -2.07 -0.66 17.44
N THR A 404 -2.62 -1.25 18.47
CA THR A 404 -1.88 -2.14 19.36
C THR A 404 -1.39 -3.40 18.64
N ALA A 405 -0.30 -3.96 19.12
CA ALA A 405 0.23 -5.22 18.62
C ALA A 405 -0.80 -6.36 18.65
N SER A 406 -1.77 -6.31 19.57
CA SER A 406 -2.87 -7.27 19.64
C SER A 406 -3.72 -7.33 18.37
N HIS A 407 -3.84 -6.24 17.59
CA HIS A 407 -4.50 -6.25 16.30
C HIS A 407 -3.80 -7.15 15.28
N TYR A 408 -2.48 -7.15 15.26
CA TYR A 408 -1.70 -7.98 14.33
C TYR A 408 -1.81 -9.47 14.62
N TYR A 409 -1.97 -9.86 15.89
CA TYR A 409 -2.14 -11.26 16.28
C TYR A 409 -3.58 -11.75 16.25
N ALA A 410 -4.57 -10.87 16.34
CA ALA A 410 -5.98 -11.25 16.39
C ALA A 410 -6.45 -12.05 15.16
N GLY A 411 -5.79 -11.87 14.02
CA GLY A 411 -6.05 -12.60 12.78
C GLY A 411 -5.62 -14.06 12.78
N ALA A 412 -4.63 -14.43 13.58
CA ALA A 412 -4.00 -15.76 13.52
C ALA A 412 -4.87 -16.90 14.10
N LYS A 413 -5.96 -16.61 14.83
CA LYS A 413 -6.82 -17.64 15.43
C LYS A 413 -8.14 -17.94 14.72
N GLN A 414 -8.42 -17.29 13.57
CA GLN A 414 -9.65 -17.55 12.81
C GLN A 414 -9.43 -18.62 11.75
N THR A 415 -9.24 -19.86 12.18
CA THR A 415 -9.35 -21.01 11.28
C THR A 415 -10.82 -21.35 11.06
N GLY A 416 -11.36 -21.05 9.90
CA GLY A 416 -12.31 -21.91 9.22
C GLY A 416 -13.80 -21.80 9.55
N LYS A 417 -14.30 -20.93 10.43
CA LYS A 417 -15.75 -20.71 10.60
C LYS A 417 -16.05 -19.26 11.00
N GLU A 418 -16.08 -18.35 10.05
CA GLU A 418 -16.74 -17.06 10.26
C GLU A 418 -18.14 -17.08 9.66
N PRO A 419 -19.18 -16.69 10.41
CA PRO A 419 -20.44 -16.27 9.81
C PRO A 419 -20.20 -14.92 9.13
N ALA A 420 -20.63 -14.81 7.86
CA ALA A 420 -20.76 -13.54 7.17
C ALA A 420 -21.73 -12.64 7.95
N GLN A 421 -21.23 -11.77 8.81
CA GLN A 421 -22.01 -10.70 9.42
C GLN A 421 -21.45 -9.35 9.03
N ALA A 422 -22.16 -8.69 8.11
CA ALA A 422 -21.95 -7.33 7.66
C ALA A 422 -22.11 -6.26 8.77
N ASN A 423 -22.32 -6.66 10.03
CA ASN A 423 -22.54 -5.80 11.20
C ASN A 423 -21.62 -6.17 12.38
N ALA A 424 -20.41 -6.65 12.10
CA ALA A 424 -19.44 -6.82 13.18
C ALA A 424 -19.14 -5.43 13.77
N LYS A 425 -19.62 -5.21 15.01
CA LYS A 425 -19.14 -4.10 15.84
C LYS A 425 -17.61 -4.08 15.77
N PRO A 426 -16.98 -2.91 15.75
CA PRO A 426 -15.52 -2.86 15.85
C PRO A 426 -15.13 -3.75 17.01
N TYR A 427 -14.19 -4.66 16.76
CA TYR A 427 -13.79 -5.70 17.70
C TYR A 427 -13.29 -5.02 18.99
N VAL A 428 -14.17 -4.93 20.00
CA VAL A 428 -13.79 -4.52 21.35
C VAL A 428 -13.08 -5.72 21.93
N GLY A 429 -11.74 -5.68 21.90
CA GLY A 429 -10.88 -6.79 22.20
C GLY A 429 -11.16 -7.43 23.55
N GLY A 430 -11.49 -8.70 23.53
CA GLY A 430 -11.27 -9.55 24.69
C GLY A 430 -9.77 -9.57 25.01
N ARG A 431 -9.41 -9.28 26.25
CA ARG A 431 -8.04 -9.44 26.75
C ARG A 431 -7.55 -10.83 26.35
N ARG A 432 -6.54 -10.88 25.46
CA ARG A 432 -5.79 -12.11 25.20
C ARG A 432 -4.51 -12.08 26.00
N GLU A 433 -4.23 -13.17 26.68
CA GLU A 433 -2.93 -13.42 27.28
C GLU A 433 -1.84 -13.18 26.22
N GLY A 434 -1.02 -12.16 26.46
CA GLY A 434 0.31 -12.11 25.90
C GLY A 434 0.77 -10.91 25.14
N ARG A 435 0.05 -9.86 24.77
CA ARG A 435 0.70 -8.62 24.20
C ARG A 435 -0.34 -7.58 23.79
N ASP A 436 -0.57 -6.61 24.62
CA ASP A 436 -1.30 -5.39 24.31
C ASP A 436 -0.33 -4.20 24.41
N ASP A 437 0.40 -3.95 23.35
CA ASP A 437 1.49 -2.99 23.28
C ASP A 437 1.17 -1.92 22.20
N VAL A 438 1.70 -0.71 22.29
CA VAL A 438 1.56 0.35 21.29
C VAL A 438 2.75 0.32 20.33
N ILE A 439 2.48 0.46 19.03
CA ILE A 439 3.52 0.58 18.00
C ILE A 439 3.80 2.06 17.75
N VAL A 440 5.08 2.42 17.73
CA VAL A 440 5.57 3.77 17.51
C VAL A 440 6.54 3.75 16.34
N GLN A 441 6.30 4.56 15.31
CA GLN A 441 7.21 4.74 14.19
C GLN A 441 7.74 6.18 14.14
N CYS A 442 9.03 6.33 13.86
CA CYS A 442 9.65 7.60 13.58
C CYS A 442 10.10 7.68 12.13
N THR A 443 10.02 8.87 11.56
CA THR A 443 10.53 9.17 10.22
C THR A 443 11.46 10.38 10.28
N GLU A 444 11.98 10.79 9.14
CA GLU A 444 12.74 12.05 9.02
C GLU A 444 11.90 13.30 9.32
N LEU A 445 10.58 13.17 9.43
CA LEU A 445 9.69 14.27 9.84
C LEU A 445 9.38 14.32 11.34
N THR A 446 9.73 13.28 12.10
CA THR A 446 9.53 13.28 13.55
C THR A 446 10.47 14.29 14.21
N THR A 447 9.94 15.29 14.88
CA THR A 447 10.72 16.35 15.54
C THR A 447 11.08 16.00 16.99
N GLU A 448 12.04 16.71 17.58
CA GLU A 448 12.31 16.58 19.03
C GLU A 448 11.08 16.99 19.86
N ALA A 449 10.34 18.01 19.43
CA ALA A 449 9.10 18.43 20.10
C ALA A 449 8.03 17.34 20.09
N ASP A 450 7.89 16.58 18.97
CA ASP A 450 6.97 15.43 18.91
C ASP A 450 7.42 14.34 19.90
N ALA A 451 8.73 14.07 19.94
CA ALA A 451 9.30 13.09 20.86
C ALA A 451 9.13 13.51 22.34
N ASP A 452 9.35 14.78 22.65
CA ASP A 452 9.13 15.34 23.99
C ASP A 452 7.67 15.18 24.41
N ALA A 453 6.73 15.57 23.54
CA ALA A 453 5.30 15.45 23.80
C ALA A 453 4.88 13.99 24.09
N LEU A 454 5.39 13.02 23.34
CA LEU A 454 5.09 11.61 23.60
C LEU A 454 5.69 11.13 24.93
N VAL A 455 6.94 11.46 25.22
CA VAL A 455 7.61 11.05 26.47
C VAL A 455 6.89 11.65 27.70
N ASP A 456 6.55 12.94 27.66
CA ASP A 456 5.87 13.63 28.74
C ASP A 456 4.46 13.05 28.98
N ALA A 457 3.70 12.80 27.89
CA ALA A 457 2.38 12.19 27.99
C ALA A 457 2.44 10.79 28.58
N VAL A 458 3.36 9.93 28.10
CA VAL A 458 3.53 8.57 28.65
C VAL A 458 3.94 8.64 30.13
N ALA A 459 4.89 9.53 30.49
CA ALA A 459 5.30 9.69 31.87
C ALA A 459 4.16 10.16 32.79
N GLN A 460 3.29 11.04 32.31
CA GLN A 460 2.09 11.47 33.05
C GLN A 460 1.09 10.34 33.24
N LEU A 461 0.78 9.60 32.17
CA LEU A 461 -0.23 8.54 32.16
C LEU A 461 0.20 7.32 33.00
N THR A 462 1.50 6.99 33.01
CA THR A 462 2.03 5.86 33.80
C THR A 462 2.18 6.18 35.30
N ARG A 463 2.34 7.48 35.67
CA ARG A 463 2.41 7.90 37.09
C ARG A 463 1.02 7.98 37.76
N SER A 464 0.02 8.40 37.01
CA SER A 464 -1.28 8.71 37.60
C SER A 464 -2.14 7.50 37.88
N GLY A 465 -1.88 6.32 37.26
CA GLY A 465 -2.71 5.14 37.42
C GLY A 465 -4.21 5.36 37.10
N GLU A 466 -4.56 6.57 36.65
CA GLU A 466 -5.93 6.98 36.37
C GLU A 466 -6.32 6.53 34.97
N THR A 467 -7.29 5.60 34.96
CA THR A 467 -8.06 5.29 33.75
C THR A 467 -8.76 6.58 33.32
N VAL A 468 -8.29 7.22 32.29
CA VAL A 468 -9.04 8.33 31.68
C VAL A 468 -10.31 7.69 31.11
N ALA A 469 -11.41 7.82 31.88
CA ALA A 469 -12.71 7.41 31.41
C ALA A 469 -13.01 8.18 30.12
N ALA A 470 -13.27 7.45 29.05
CA ALA A 470 -13.68 8.01 27.76
C ALA A 470 -14.90 8.92 28.01
N ARG A 471 -14.74 10.20 27.77
CA ARG A 471 -15.83 11.19 27.69
C ARG A 471 -16.50 11.10 26.32
#